data_45961cd39ab9e9bdbc8479cf54c5e2a5
#
_entry.id   45961cd39ab9e9bdbc8479cf54c5e2a5
#
_cell.length_a   1.000
_cell.length_b   1.000
_cell.length_c   1.000
_cell.angle_alpha   90.00
_cell.angle_beta   90.00
_cell.angle_gamma   90.00
#
_symmetry.space_group_name_H-M   'P 1'
#
loop_
_entity.id
_entity.type
_entity.pdbx_description
1 polymer ?
#
loop_
_entity_poly.entity_id
_entity_poly.type
_entity_poly.pdbx_seq_one_letter_code
_entity_poly.pdbx_strand_id
1 'polypeptide(L)'
;MIILIAGDTHTGKTLLAQRLLEKYKYPYLSIDHLKMGLIRSGQCGLSADSSDAELTEYLWPIVREMIKTCIENSQNQIVEGCYIPFGWEKDFSLKICDKSSISV
;
A
#
# COMPACT_ATOMS: atom_id res chain seq x y z
N MET A 1 -13.76 -2.26 -2.29
CA MET A 1 -13.24 -0.92 -1.88
C MET A 1 -11.81 -1.04 -1.41
N ILE A 2 -10.98 -0.15 -1.90
CA ILE A 2 -9.58 -0.07 -1.46
C ILE A 2 -9.41 1.22 -0.67
N ILE A 3 -8.87 1.10 0.54
CA ILE A 3 -8.58 2.26 1.38
C ILE A 3 -7.06 2.40 1.45
N LEU A 4 -6.55 3.52 0.95
CA LEU A 4 -5.13 3.79 0.90
C LEU A 4 -4.78 4.86 1.94
N ILE A 5 -3.92 4.50 2.88
CA ILE A 5 -3.51 5.41 3.96
C ILE A 5 -2.03 5.71 3.77
N ALA A 6 -1.73 6.94 3.34
CA ALA A 6 -0.38 7.40 3.11
C ALA A 6 0.02 8.42 4.17
N GLY A 7 1.32 8.58 4.37
CA GLY A 7 1.85 9.58 5.30
C GLY A 7 3.17 9.16 5.90
N ASP A 8 3.75 10.07 6.64
CA ASP A 8 5.02 9.83 7.32
C ASP A 8 4.85 8.88 8.50
N THR A 9 5.96 8.35 8.98
CA THR A 9 6.00 7.30 10.00
C THR A 9 5.27 7.66 11.30
N HIS A 10 5.19 8.94 11.65
CA HIS A 10 4.65 9.36 12.95
C HIS A 10 3.31 10.09 12.84
N THR A 11 2.52 9.79 11.82
CA THR A 11 1.24 10.46 11.60
C THR A 11 0.02 9.71 12.15
N GLY A 12 0.24 8.59 12.84
CA GLY A 12 -0.86 7.80 13.39
C GLY A 12 -1.58 6.93 12.37
N LYS A 13 -1.02 6.74 11.17
CA LYS A 13 -1.67 5.96 10.11
C LYS A 13 -1.88 4.49 10.48
N THR A 14 -0.96 3.92 11.27
CA THR A 14 -1.10 2.54 11.71
C THR A 14 -2.29 2.37 12.64
N LEU A 15 -2.49 3.32 13.56
CA LEU A 15 -3.65 3.30 14.44
C LEU A 15 -4.95 3.43 13.66
N LEU A 16 -4.97 4.33 12.67
CA LEU A 16 -6.13 4.50 11.80
C LEU A 16 -6.44 3.21 11.05
N ALA A 17 -5.41 2.57 10.49
CA ALA A 17 -5.57 1.32 9.76
C ALA A 17 -6.13 0.23 10.66
N GLN A 18 -5.66 0.13 11.90
CA GLN A 18 -6.16 -0.85 12.86
C GLN A 18 -7.63 -0.61 13.19
N ARG A 19 -8.02 0.64 13.38
CA ARG A 19 -9.42 0.97 13.65
C ARG A 19 -10.32 0.65 12.47
N LEU A 20 -9.86 0.88 11.26
CA LEU A 20 -10.60 0.54 10.05
C LEU A 20 -10.72 -0.98 9.89
N LEU A 21 -9.66 -1.71 10.20
CA LEU A 21 -9.70 -3.16 10.19
C LEU A 21 -10.75 -3.69 11.16
N GLU A 22 -10.80 -3.16 12.37
CA GLU A 22 -11.77 -3.57 13.38
C GLU A 22 -13.20 -3.24 12.97
N LYS A 23 -13.39 -2.07 12.36
CA LYS A 23 -14.72 -1.59 11.97
C LYS A 23 -15.26 -2.33 10.75
N TYR A 24 -14.46 -2.44 9.69
CA TYR A 24 -14.91 -2.97 8.41
C TYR A 24 -14.48 -4.41 8.17
N LYS A 25 -13.52 -4.91 8.93
CA LYS A 25 -12.99 -6.27 8.79
C LYS A 25 -12.38 -6.53 7.42
N TYR A 26 -11.82 -5.48 6.83
CA TYR A 26 -11.11 -5.59 5.57
C TYR A 26 -9.68 -6.09 5.82
N PRO A 27 -9.11 -6.90 4.92
CA PRO A 27 -7.69 -7.26 5.02
C PRO A 27 -6.82 -6.03 5.03
N TYR A 28 -5.71 -6.11 5.75
CA TYR A 28 -4.80 -5.00 6.00
C TYR A 28 -3.41 -5.34 5.50
N LEU A 29 -2.86 -4.52 4.61
CA LEU A 29 -1.49 -4.64 4.12
C LEU A 29 -0.68 -3.46 4.62
N SER A 30 0.38 -3.75 5.39
CA SER A 30 1.37 -2.76 5.76
C SER A 30 2.51 -2.82 4.75
N ILE A 31 2.76 -1.72 4.06
CA ILE A 31 3.88 -1.66 3.10
C ILE A 31 5.21 -1.83 3.84
N ASP A 32 5.29 -1.38 5.09
CA ASP A 32 6.49 -1.56 5.90
C ASP A 32 6.76 -3.04 6.20
N HIS A 33 5.73 -3.82 6.46
CA HIS A 33 5.88 -5.26 6.65
C HIS A 33 6.35 -5.93 5.36
N LEU A 34 5.80 -5.52 4.22
CA LEU A 34 6.24 -6.02 2.92
C LEU A 34 7.71 -5.69 2.70
N LYS A 35 8.11 -4.46 3.01
CA LYS A 35 9.51 -4.03 2.91
C LYS A 35 10.43 -4.92 3.73
N MET A 36 10.09 -5.12 4.99
CA MET A 36 10.93 -5.92 5.87
C MET A 36 10.98 -7.39 5.46
N GLY A 37 9.87 -7.91 4.96
CA GLY A 37 9.83 -9.28 4.45
C GLY A 37 10.76 -9.48 3.26
N LEU A 38 10.74 -8.56 2.32
CA LEU A 38 11.61 -8.62 1.14
C LEU A 38 13.10 -8.48 1.51
N ILE A 39 13.40 -7.54 2.41
CA ILE A 39 14.77 -7.31 2.83
C ILE A 39 15.32 -8.53 3.59
N ARG A 40 14.56 -9.01 4.58
CA ARG A 40 15.01 -10.12 5.43
C ARG A 40 15.09 -11.45 4.71
N SER A 41 14.27 -11.64 3.69
CA SER A 41 14.31 -12.87 2.89
C SER A 41 15.46 -12.87 1.88
N GLY A 42 16.12 -11.73 1.68
CA GLY A 42 17.21 -11.62 0.72
C GLY A 42 16.76 -11.58 -0.73
N GLN A 43 15.47 -11.33 -0.97
CA GLN A 43 14.93 -11.32 -2.33
C GLN A 43 15.09 -9.99 -3.05
N CYS A 44 15.55 -8.95 -2.37
CA CYS A 44 15.78 -7.66 -3.01
C CYS A 44 17.21 -7.17 -2.72
N GLY A 45 17.70 -6.27 -3.57
CA GLY A 45 19.05 -5.71 -3.41
C GLY A 45 19.09 -4.48 -2.50
N LEU A 46 17.97 -4.15 -1.83
CA LEU A 46 17.90 -3.00 -0.95
C LEU A 46 18.03 -3.42 0.51
N SER A 47 18.29 -2.45 1.38
CA SER A 47 18.40 -2.67 2.81
C SER A 47 17.51 -1.69 3.56
N ALA A 48 17.39 -1.87 4.88
CA ALA A 48 16.64 -0.95 5.70
C ALA A 48 17.21 0.47 5.68
N ASP A 49 18.48 0.61 5.30
CA ASP A 49 19.18 1.89 5.21
C ASP A 49 19.06 2.55 3.83
N SER A 50 18.40 1.89 2.88
CA SER A 50 18.17 2.48 1.56
C SER A 50 17.28 3.72 1.69
N SER A 51 17.45 4.69 0.76
CA SER A 51 16.68 5.91 0.80
C SER A 51 15.19 5.65 0.57
N ASP A 52 14.34 6.55 1.05
CA ASP A 52 12.89 6.43 0.84
C ASP A 52 12.54 6.43 -0.65
N ALA A 53 13.30 7.19 -1.47
CA ALA A 53 13.08 7.21 -2.91
C ALA A 53 13.34 5.86 -3.54
N GLU A 54 14.45 5.21 -3.16
CA GLU A 54 14.79 3.89 -3.66
C GLU A 54 13.75 2.84 -3.22
N LEU A 55 13.34 2.91 -1.96
CA LEU A 55 12.35 1.98 -1.42
C LEU A 55 11.00 2.17 -2.09
N THR A 56 10.58 3.41 -2.31
CA THR A 56 9.32 3.70 -3.01
C THR A 56 9.37 3.17 -4.44
N GLU A 57 10.46 3.41 -5.15
CA GLU A 57 10.63 2.95 -6.52
C GLU A 57 10.59 1.43 -6.64
N TYR A 58 11.09 0.73 -5.63
CA TYR A 58 11.06 -0.73 -5.61
C TYR A 58 9.70 -1.28 -5.15
N LEU A 59 9.14 -0.71 -4.09
CA LEU A 59 7.95 -1.26 -3.44
C LEU A 59 6.64 -0.89 -4.13
N TRP A 60 6.54 0.35 -4.62
CA TRP A 60 5.26 0.82 -5.17
C TRP A 60 4.77 -0.02 -6.35
N PRO A 61 5.60 -0.40 -7.32
CA PRO A 61 5.13 -1.27 -8.40
C PRO A 61 4.54 -2.59 -7.90
N ILE A 62 5.12 -3.16 -6.83
CA ILE A 62 4.61 -4.39 -6.25
C ILE A 62 3.24 -4.15 -5.61
N VAL A 63 3.15 -3.12 -4.78
CA VAL A 63 1.90 -2.75 -4.09
C VAL A 63 0.81 -2.38 -5.09
N ARG A 64 1.17 -1.62 -6.11
CA ARG A 64 0.24 -1.23 -7.18
C ARG A 64 -0.40 -2.45 -7.84
N GLU A 65 0.39 -3.45 -8.19
CA GLU A 65 -0.13 -4.64 -8.85
C GLU A 65 -0.97 -5.48 -7.87
N MET A 66 -0.62 -5.50 -6.60
CA MET A 66 -1.44 -6.16 -5.57
C MET A 66 -2.81 -5.49 -5.45
N ILE A 67 -2.84 -4.15 -5.46
CA ILE A 67 -4.10 -3.40 -5.42
C ILE A 67 -4.94 -3.69 -6.66
N LYS A 68 -4.32 -3.71 -7.84
CA LYS A 68 -5.03 -4.03 -9.08
C LYS A 68 -5.64 -5.42 -9.04
N THR A 69 -4.93 -6.38 -8.48
CA THR A 69 -5.44 -7.73 -8.31
C THR A 69 -6.68 -7.75 -7.41
N CYS A 70 -6.64 -6.99 -6.31
CA CYS A 70 -7.80 -6.86 -5.43
C CYS A 70 -8.99 -6.24 -6.16
N ILE A 71 -8.76 -5.20 -6.96
CA ILE A 71 -9.82 -4.55 -7.72
C ILE A 71 -10.42 -5.52 -8.75
N GLU A 72 -9.58 -6.25 -9.47
CA GLU A 72 -10.04 -7.22 -10.46
C GLU A 72 -10.90 -8.32 -9.85
N ASN A 73 -10.61 -8.69 -8.62
CA ASN A 73 -11.34 -9.75 -7.91
C ASN A 73 -12.45 -9.19 -7.02
N SER A 74 -12.74 -7.90 -7.11
CA SER A 74 -13.76 -7.22 -6.30
C SER A 74 -13.54 -7.42 -4.80
N GLN A 75 -12.29 -7.43 -4.38
CA GLN A 75 -11.92 -7.60 -2.98
C GLN A 75 -11.72 -6.25 -2.30
N ASN A 76 -11.94 -6.25 -0.98
CA ASN A 76 -11.70 -5.07 -0.15
C ASN A 76 -10.33 -5.19 0.50
N GLN A 77 -9.62 -4.07 0.62
CA GLN A 77 -8.32 -4.08 1.30
C GLN A 77 -7.97 -2.70 1.83
N ILE A 78 -7.28 -2.69 2.97
CA ILE A 78 -6.68 -1.49 3.54
C ILE A 78 -5.18 -1.59 3.27
N VAL A 79 -4.60 -0.54 2.67
CA VAL A 79 -3.16 -0.48 2.39
C VAL A 79 -2.60 0.76 3.08
N GLU A 80 -1.58 0.58 3.91
CA GLU A 80 -0.99 1.68 4.67
C GLU A 80 0.53 1.68 4.53
N GLY A 81 1.13 2.86 4.43
CA GLY A 81 2.58 3.00 4.39
C GLY A 81 3.05 4.36 3.92
N CYS A 82 4.36 4.58 4.00
CA CYS A 82 4.99 5.82 3.56
C CYS A 82 5.57 5.75 2.14
N TYR A 83 5.50 4.62 1.48
CA TYR A 83 6.13 4.43 0.17
C TYR A 83 5.13 4.53 -0.98
N ILE A 84 4.20 5.48 -0.85
CA ILE A 84 3.18 5.76 -1.85
C ILE A 84 3.57 7.07 -2.54
N PRO A 85 3.88 7.07 -3.85
CA PRO A 85 4.37 8.26 -4.53
C PRO A 85 3.26 9.26 -4.78
N PHE A 86 3.63 10.53 -4.98
CA PHE A 86 2.71 11.53 -5.50
C PHE A 86 2.21 11.08 -6.88
N GLY A 87 0.94 11.33 -7.14
CA GLY A 87 0.37 10.96 -8.43
C GLY A 87 0.11 9.48 -8.57
N TRP A 88 -0.01 8.76 -7.45
CA TRP A 88 -0.33 7.34 -7.46
C TRP A 88 -1.62 7.04 -8.23
N GLU A 89 -2.53 8.01 -8.30
CA GLU A 89 -3.80 7.88 -9.01
C GLU A 89 -3.60 7.58 -10.50
N LYS A 90 -2.50 8.03 -11.07
CA LYS A 90 -2.19 7.83 -12.49
C LYS A 90 -1.93 6.37 -12.83
N ASP A 91 -1.59 5.57 -11.84
CA ASP A 91 -1.32 4.15 -12.03
C ASP A 91 -2.61 3.33 -12.15
N PHE A 92 -3.75 3.94 -11.91
CA PHE A 92 -5.05 3.27 -11.99
C PHE A 92 -5.90 3.93 -13.07
N SER A 93 -6.45 3.11 -13.96
CA SER A 93 -7.33 3.62 -15.02
C SER A 93 -8.67 4.06 -14.44
N LEU A 94 -9.37 4.96 -15.14
CA LEU A 94 -10.71 5.39 -14.74
C LEU A 94 -11.66 4.19 -14.64
N LYS A 95 -11.53 3.24 -15.55
CA LYS A 95 -12.37 2.06 -15.56
C LYS A 95 -12.21 1.25 -14.27
N ILE A 96 -10.98 1.13 -13.78
CA ILE A 96 -10.71 0.43 -12.52
C ILE A 96 -11.25 1.23 -11.34
N CYS A 97 -11.01 2.54 -11.34
CA CYS A 97 -11.48 3.42 -10.27
C CYS A 97 -13.01 3.44 -10.16
N ASP A 98 -13.70 3.34 -11.29
CA ASP A 98 -15.17 3.31 -11.32
C ASP A 98 -15.72 2.03 -10.67
N LYS A 99 -14.96 0.96 -10.67
CA LYS A 99 -15.39 -0.32 -10.10
C LYS A 99 -15.15 -0.43 -8.61
N SER A 100 -14.24 0.37 -8.08
CA SER A 100 -13.87 0.34 -6.67
C SER A 100 -13.58 1.74 -6.17
N SER A 101 -13.96 2.00 -4.94
CA SER A 101 -13.61 3.27 -4.29
C SER A 101 -12.20 3.16 -3.75
N ILE A 102 -11.37 4.18 -4.05
CA ILE A 102 -10.04 4.31 -3.48
C ILE A 102 -10.03 5.61 -2.70
N SER A 103 -9.64 5.54 -1.42
CA SER A 103 -9.56 6.73 -0.58
C SER A 103 -8.29 6.72 0.26
N VAL A 104 -7.90 7.89 0.72
CA VAL A 104 -6.69 8.09 1.50
C VAL A 104 -7.03 8.55 2.90
#